data_1c3cb132b9537538823f1b695264438a
#
_entry.id   1c3cb132b9537538823f1b695264438a
#
_cell.length_a   1.000
_cell.length_b   1.000
_cell.length_c   1.000
_cell.angle_alpha   90.00
_cell.angle_beta   90.00
_cell.angle_gamma   90.00
#
_symmetry.space_group_name_H-M   'P 1'
#
loop_
_entity.id
_entity.type
_entity.pdbx_description
1 polymer ?
#
loop_
_entity_poly.entity_id
_entity_poly.type
_entity_poly.pdbx_seq_one_letter_code
_entity_poly.pdbx_strand_id
1 'polypeptide(L)'
;MEATALHWSYSLFSTVILLADLFIRIGLSLRVIMRKRPYGVSLAWLIVILLIPFIGGFFYLLFGENRISERRVERARMSSSRYQHWLKTLRERAPVSWNGLNPECEPLHRQAKTLVGIPAMTGNRLQLIDHPEEILASILKDIEASQSTCHLQFYIWEEGGRVDKIAEALIQAASRGVICRILLDSIGSKSFLKSKTAAAIKSGGVKIEESLPAGIIRLLFSRIDIRNHRKIVVIDGKTAYTGSQNMVDPDVFKADAGVGSWIDVMVKVDGPAVEILGGIFINDWFLETDIDQFQSISLLEDIQQIRRIGDIHPRPATGRSTVQIVPSGPGLAPEAIHSLLLTTIYAARHELIMTTPYFIPDEPLLAALKAAAQRGVDVKIIVPEKNDSIMVKYASRARYEDLSEAGVKFFLFKGGLLHSKTVTVDRDFSLLGSVNLDMRSFWLNFEATLFIYCREFTSDLLEVQFDYLKQSEELDITSFAQRGLIEKFKENLSLLVSPLL
;
A
#
# COMPACT_ATOMS: atom_id res chain seq x y z
N MET A 1 -46.68 25.62 38.63
CA MET A 1 -45.30 26.04 38.38
C MET A 1 -44.46 24.89 37.74
N GLU A 2 -44.53 23.65 38.22
CA GLU A 2 -43.78 22.54 37.62
C GLU A 2 -44.15 22.20 36.15
N ALA A 3 -45.45 22.21 35.81
CA ALA A 3 -45.90 21.92 34.42
C ALA A 3 -45.45 22.97 33.41
N THR A 4 -45.37 24.24 33.77
CA THR A 4 -44.84 25.31 32.94
C THR A 4 -43.33 25.23 32.76
N ALA A 5 -42.58 24.88 33.80
CA ALA A 5 -41.13 24.69 33.73
C ALA A 5 -40.77 23.47 32.82
N LEU A 6 -41.55 22.39 32.90
CA LEU A 6 -41.39 21.22 32.08
C LEU A 6 -41.63 21.53 30.59
N HIS A 7 -42.69 22.31 30.28
CA HIS A 7 -42.99 22.73 28.91
C HIS A 7 -41.91 23.63 28.30
N TRP A 8 -41.33 24.53 29.10
CA TRP A 8 -40.21 25.39 28.70
C TRP A 8 -38.93 24.58 28.41
N SER A 9 -38.62 23.59 29.24
CA SER A 9 -37.46 22.71 29.00
C SER A 9 -37.61 21.86 27.74
N TYR A 10 -38.77 21.30 27.46
CA TYR A 10 -39.05 20.58 26.21
C TYR A 10 -38.97 21.47 24.97
N SER A 11 -39.54 22.70 25.05
CA SER A 11 -39.51 23.66 23.95
C SER A 11 -38.06 24.11 23.62
N LEU A 12 -37.28 24.41 24.65
CA LEU A 12 -35.87 24.75 24.50
C LEU A 12 -35.04 23.60 23.90
N PHE A 13 -35.26 22.38 24.41
CA PHE A 13 -34.57 21.19 23.91
C PHE A 13 -34.89 20.90 22.44
N SER A 14 -36.15 20.97 22.06
CA SER A 14 -36.55 20.78 20.65
C SER A 14 -36.00 21.87 19.75
N THR A 15 -35.96 23.11 20.20
CA THR A 15 -35.37 24.24 19.43
C THR A 15 -33.86 24.04 19.24
N VAL A 16 -33.15 23.60 20.27
CA VAL A 16 -31.69 23.31 20.17
C VAL A 16 -31.43 22.18 19.18
N ILE A 17 -32.25 21.10 19.22
CA ILE A 17 -32.11 19.99 18.24
C ILE A 17 -32.37 20.48 16.82
N LEU A 18 -33.42 21.28 16.59
CA LEU A 18 -33.74 21.82 15.25
C LEU A 18 -32.61 22.72 14.73
N LEU A 19 -32.07 23.59 15.57
CA LEU A 19 -30.94 24.45 15.19
C LEU A 19 -29.69 23.63 14.92
N ALA A 20 -29.39 22.61 15.71
CA ALA A 20 -28.28 21.70 15.48
C ALA A 20 -28.45 20.90 14.16
N ASP A 21 -29.66 20.40 13.90
CA ASP A 21 -30.00 19.73 12.63
C ASP A 21 -29.74 20.65 11.43
N LEU A 22 -30.26 21.85 11.48
CA LEU A 22 -30.09 22.85 10.41
C LEU A 22 -28.61 23.21 10.20
N PHE A 23 -27.87 23.42 11.30
CA PHE A 23 -26.46 23.74 11.26
C PHE A 23 -25.62 22.59 10.65
N ILE A 24 -25.93 21.34 11.03
CA ILE A 24 -25.28 20.14 10.47
C ILE A 24 -25.57 20.03 8.96
N ARG A 25 -26.84 20.14 8.55
CA ARG A 25 -27.23 20.06 7.13
C ARG A 25 -26.54 21.12 6.29
N ILE A 26 -26.62 22.38 6.69
CA ILE A 26 -26.01 23.48 5.92
C ILE A 26 -24.49 23.44 5.99
N GLY A 27 -23.91 23.33 7.19
CA GLY A 27 -22.46 23.38 7.40
C GLY A 27 -21.72 22.24 6.72
N LEU A 28 -22.22 20.99 6.90
CA LEU A 28 -21.58 19.85 6.26
C LEU A 28 -21.85 19.79 4.76
N SER A 29 -23.02 20.20 4.28
CA SER A 29 -23.29 20.27 2.83
C SER A 29 -22.40 21.29 2.13
N LEU A 30 -22.23 22.47 2.69
CA LEU A 30 -21.25 23.47 2.21
C LEU A 30 -19.82 22.88 2.19
N ARG A 31 -19.44 22.17 3.26
CA ARG A 31 -18.14 21.53 3.36
C ARG A 31 -17.93 20.45 2.29
N VAL A 32 -18.94 19.61 2.00
CA VAL A 32 -18.91 18.62 0.92
C VAL A 32 -18.74 19.28 -0.44
N ILE A 33 -19.52 20.34 -0.72
CA ILE A 33 -19.50 21.07 -2.00
C ILE A 33 -18.15 21.76 -2.24
N MET A 34 -17.58 22.36 -1.20
CA MET A 34 -16.29 23.06 -1.29
C MET A 34 -15.07 22.13 -1.47
N ARG A 35 -15.26 20.83 -1.27
CA ARG A 35 -14.21 19.82 -1.49
C ARG A 35 -14.28 19.28 -2.91
N LYS A 36 -13.15 19.38 -3.64
CA LYS A 36 -13.04 18.78 -4.99
C LYS A 36 -12.97 17.26 -4.87
N ARG A 37 -14.05 16.57 -5.27
CA ARG A 37 -14.19 15.10 -5.24
C ARG A 37 -14.96 14.63 -6.47
N PRO A 38 -14.90 13.30 -6.78
CA PRO A 38 -15.79 12.71 -7.78
C PRO A 38 -17.25 13.02 -7.45
N TYR A 39 -18.02 13.42 -8.47
CA TYR A 39 -19.40 13.88 -8.29
C TYR A 39 -20.30 12.88 -7.58
N GLY A 40 -20.16 11.57 -7.90
CA GLY A 40 -20.94 10.51 -7.26
C GLY A 40 -20.70 10.42 -5.75
N VAL A 41 -19.45 10.56 -5.30
CA VAL A 41 -19.08 10.54 -3.87
C VAL A 41 -19.65 11.77 -3.15
N SER A 42 -19.57 12.95 -3.78
CA SER A 42 -20.13 14.18 -3.20
C SER A 42 -21.64 14.10 -3.08
N LEU A 43 -22.33 13.63 -4.12
CA LEU A 43 -23.79 13.44 -4.11
C LEU A 43 -24.23 12.41 -3.05
N ALA A 44 -23.54 11.28 -2.94
CA ALA A 44 -23.83 10.27 -1.93
C ALA A 44 -23.75 10.86 -0.51
N TRP A 45 -22.68 11.61 -0.20
CA TRP A 45 -22.56 12.25 1.10
C TRP A 45 -23.62 13.33 1.35
N LEU A 46 -23.96 14.13 0.33
CA LEU A 46 -25.04 15.13 0.45
C LEU A 46 -26.38 14.46 0.77
N ILE A 47 -26.73 13.37 0.07
CA ILE A 47 -27.97 12.63 0.33
C ILE A 47 -27.97 12.11 1.77
N VAL A 48 -26.91 11.48 2.24
CA VAL A 48 -26.83 10.90 3.59
C VAL A 48 -26.94 12.00 4.66
N ILE A 49 -26.24 13.13 4.49
CA ILE A 49 -26.28 14.26 5.45
C ILE A 49 -27.66 14.92 5.46
N LEU A 50 -28.29 15.09 4.29
CA LEU A 50 -29.59 15.74 4.20
C LEU A 50 -30.74 14.86 4.72
N LEU A 51 -30.67 13.53 4.52
CA LEU A 51 -31.71 12.62 5.00
C LEU A 51 -31.57 12.27 6.48
N ILE A 52 -30.33 12.03 6.96
CA ILE A 52 -30.06 11.56 8.32
C ILE A 52 -28.92 12.41 8.93
N PRO A 53 -29.15 13.68 9.28
CA PRO A 53 -28.08 14.65 9.53
C PRO A 53 -27.13 14.29 10.68
N PHE A 54 -27.64 13.81 11.82
CA PHE A 54 -26.79 13.46 12.95
C PHE A 54 -25.91 12.22 12.64
N ILE A 55 -26.53 11.15 12.16
CA ILE A 55 -25.82 9.90 11.83
C ILE A 55 -24.97 10.10 10.57
N GLY A 56 -25.52 10.70 9.52
CA GLY A 56 -24.82 10.99 8.28
C GLY A 56 -23.66 11.95 8.49
N GLY A 57 -23.85 12.99 9.31
CA GLY A 57 -22.80 13.91 9.70
C GLY A 57 -21.68 13.23 10.47
N PHE A 58 -22.01 12.35 11.41
CA PHE A 58 -21.07 11.55 12.14
C PHE A 58 -20.23 10.66 11.21
N PHE A 59 -20.87 9.88 10.34
CA PHE A 59 -20.16 9.04 9.37
C PHE A 59 -19.35 9.85 8.35
N TYR A 60 -19.87 11.00 7.91
CA TYR A 60 -19.11 11.90 7.05
C TYR A 60 -17.83 12.41 7.74
N LEU A 61 -17.93 12.75 9.01
CA LEU A 61 -16.76 13.16 9.80
C LEU A 61 -15.75 12.02 10.00
N LEU A 62 -16.17 10.77 10.02
CA LEU A 62 -15.28 9.61 10.17
C LEU A 62 -14.62 9.19 8.85
N PHE A 63 -15.38 9.09 7.77
CA PHE A 63 -14.98 8.47 6.52
C PHE A 63 -15.03 9.41 5.31
N GLY A 64 -15.74 10.52 5.44
CA GLY A 64 -15.97 11.46 4.36
C GLY A 64 -14.71 12.21 3.91
N GLU A 65 -13.66 12.33 4.68
CA GLU A 65 -12.47 13.10 4.34
C GLU A 65 -11.18 12.35 4.66
N ASN A 66 -10.18 12.47 3.78
CA ASN A 66 -8.85 11.92 4.04
C ASN A 66 -8.12 12.83 5.05
N ARG A 67 -8.41 12.67 6.34
CA ARG A 67 -7.79 13.45 7.42
C ARG A 67 -6.62 12.66 8.01
N ILE A 68 -5.43 13.21 7.84
CA ILE A 68 -4.22 12.75 8.53
C ILE A 68 -4.10 13.57 9.81
N SER A 69 -3.59 12.98 10.90
CA SER A 69 -3.42 13.70 12.16
C SER A 69 -2.57 14.96 11.99
N GLU A 70 -2.94 16.06 12.66
CA GLU A 70 -2.23 17.34 12.58
C GLU A 70 -0.75 17.20 12.94
N ARG A 71 -0.43 16.38 13.97
CA ARG A 71 0.97 16.09 14.35
C ARG A 71 1.76 15.48 13.20
N ARG A 72 1.19 14.53 12.46
CA ARG A 72 1.87 13.91 11.31
C ARG A 72 2.05 14.91 10.15
N VAL A 73 1.06 15.77 9.91
CA VAL A 73 1.16 16.84 8.91
C VAL A 73 2.24 17.84 9.28
N GLU A 74 2.32 18.23 10.55
CA GLU A 74 3.36 19.14 11.05
C GLU A 74 4.75 18.52 10.91
N ARG A 75 4.95 17.28 11.34
CA ARG A 75 6.20 16.53 11.15
C ARG A 75 6.59 16.41 9.67
N ALA A 76 5.62 16.13 8.79
CA ALA A 76 5.85 16.11 7.35
C ALA A 76 6.30 17.47 6.80
N ARG A 77 5.74 18.58 7.30
CA ARG A 77 6.18 19.95 6.94
C ARG A 77 7.61 20.21 7.42
N MET A 78 7.92 19.84 8.66
CA MET A 78 9.27 20.01 9.22
C MET A 78 10.32 19.19 8.49
N SER A 79 9.99 18.01 8.00
CA SER A 79 10.90 17.15 7.22
C SER A 79 10.97 17.51 5.73
N SER A 80 10.05 18.34 5.22
CA SER A 80 9.88 18.59 3.79
C SER A 80 11.15 19.15 3.11
N SER A 81 11.81 20.14 3.71
CA SER A 81 13.03 20.73 3.13
C SER A 81 14.19 19.72 3.05
N ARG A 82 14.32 18.87 4.07
CA ARG A 82 15.33 17.80 4.13
C ARG A 82 15.07 16.74 3.08
N TYR A 83 13.81 16.33 2.94
CA TYR A 83 13.36 15.38 1.94
C TYR A 83 13.60 15.93 0.51
N GLN A 84 13.24 17.16 0.23
CA GLN A 84 13.48 17.81 -1.07
C GLN A 84 14.97 17.92 -1.42
N HIS A 85 15.82 18.25 -0.44
CA HIS A 85 17.25 18.28 -0.64
C HIS A 85 17.82 16.90 -0.95
N TRP A 86 17.42 15.87 -0.21
CA TRP A 86 17.79 14.47 -0.49
C TRP A 86 17.36 14.05 -1.90
N LEU A 87 16.12 14.34 -2.31
CA LEU A 87 15.66 14.08 -3.67
C LEU A 87 16.50 14.77 -4.74
N LYS A 88 16.96 16.01 -4.47
CA LYS A 88 17.87 16.71 -5.37
C LYS A 88 19.18 15.95 -5.54
N THR A 89 19.79 15.52 -4.44
CA THR A 89 21.05 14.74 -4.49
C THR A 89 20.90 13.40 -5.20
N LEU A 90 19.74 12.74 -5.09
CA LEU A 90 19.43 11.54 -5.85
C LEU A 90 19.38 11.81 -7.36
N ARG A 91 18.69 12.88 -7.77
CA ARG A 91 18.53 13.25 -9.19
C ARG A 91 19.86 13.58 -9.87
N GLU A 92 20.80 14.21 -9.14
CA GLU A 92 22.13 14.55 -9.64
C GLU A 92 23.00 13.29 -9.88
N ARG A 93 22.72 12.19 -9.18
CA ARG A 93 23.49 10.93 -9.24
C ARG A 93 22.86 9.84 -10.09
N ALA A 94 21.71 10.10 -10.73
CA ALA A 94 20.90 9.09 -11.41
C ALA A 94 20.75 9.35 -12.93
N PRO A 95 21.85 9.41 -13.72
CA PRO A 95 21.70 9.38 -15.16
C PRO A 95 21.29 7.97 -15.61
N VAL A 96 20.09 7.83 -16.21
CA VAL A 96 19.62 6.59 -16.80
C VAL A 96 19.75 6.70 -18.31
N SER A 97 20.40 5.72 -18.93
CA SER A 97 20.35 5.56 -20.38
C SER A 97 19.12 4.74 -20.74
N TRP A 98 18.21 5.36 -21.49
CA TRP A 98 17.00 4.69 -21.98
C TRP A 98 17.23 3.96 -23.30
N ASN A 99 18.44 4.07 -23.90
CA ASN A 99 18.80 3.38 -25.13
C ASN A 99 18.76 1.86 -24.92
N GLY A 100 18.03 1.15 -25.77
CA GLY A 100 17.89 -0.31 -25.69
C GLY A 100 16.80 -0.81 -24.75
N LEU A 101 16.11 0.09 -24.03
CA LEU A 101 14.89 -0.21 -23.26
C LEU A 101 13.65 0.06 -24.12
N ASN A 102 12.50 -0.47 -23.69
CA ASN A 102 11.22 -0.17 -24.33
C ASN A 102 10.97 1.34 -24.31
N PRO A 103 10.56 1.97 -25.43
CA PRO A 103 10.31 3.41 -25.53
C PRO A 103 9.30 3.94 -24.51
N GLU A 104 8.38 3.12 -24.05
CA GLU A 104 7.37 3.50 -23.05
C GLU A 104 7.95 3.63 -21.62
N CYS A 105 9.14 3.10 -21.36
CA CYS A 105 9.78 3.17 -20.04
C CYS A 105 10.18 4.61 -19.67
N GLU A 106 10.70 5.40 -20.59
CA GLU A 106 11.13 6.78 -20.32
C GLU A 106 9.95 7.72 -19.98
N PRO A 107 8.83 7.75 -20.74
CA PRO A 107 7.64 8.51 -20.38
C PRO A 107 7.08 8.12 -18.99
N LEU A 108 7.00 6.82 -18.68
CA LEU A 108 6.54 6.30 -17.41
C LEU A 108 7.46 6.75 -16.26
N HIS A 109 8.79 6.63 -16.43
CA HIS A 109 9.76 7.18 -15.49
C HIS A 109 9.58 8.67 -15.27
N ARG A 110 9.42 9.46 -16.34
CA ARG A 110 9.28 10.92 -16.29
C ARG A 110 8.04 11.31 -15.49
N GLN A 111 6.93 10.61 -15.72
CA GLN A 111 5.69 10.79 -14.95
C GLN A 111 5.90 10.46 -13.46
N ALA A 112 6.47 9.31 -13.15
CA ALA A 112 6.74 8.90 -11.77
C ALA A 112 7.67 9.90 -11.06
N LYS A 113 8.75 10.33 -11.73
CA LYS A 113 9.67 11.36 -11.20
C LYS A 113 8.97 12.70 -10.96
N THR A 114 8.02 13.09 -11.80
CA THR A 114 7.24 14.31 -11.62
C THR A 114 6.31 14.20 -10.41
N LEU A 115 5.66 13.05 -10.22
CA LEU A 115 4.68 12.83 -9.16
C LEU A 115 5.32 12.68 -7.77
N VAL A 116 6.38 11.84 -7.67
CA VAL A 116 6.99 11.51 -6.37
C VAL A 116 8.38 12.09 -6.16
N GLY A 117 8.98 12.68 -7.18
CA GLY A 117 10.31 13.30 -7.12
C GLY A 117 11.48 12.32 -7.18
N ILE A 118 11.25 11.02 -7.07
CA ILE A 118 12.27 9.96 -7.03
C ILE A 118 12.66 9.55 -8.46
N PRO A 119 13.95 9.59 -8.82
CA PRO A 119 14.42 9.12 -10.12
C PRO A 119 14.51 7.60 -10.19
N ALA A 120 14.55 7.03 -11.38
CA ALA A 120 15.03 5.68 -11.58
C ALA A 120 16.54 5.60 -11.31
N MET A 121 17.00 4.50 -10.75
CA MET A 121 18.40 4.23 -10.40
C MET A 121 18.88 3.00 -11.15
N THR A 122 19.93 3.16 -11.95
CA THR A 122 20.60 2.04 -12.64
C THR A 122 21.68 1.42 -11.77
N GLY A 123 22.05 0.18 -12.03
CA GLY A 123 23.14 -0.49 -11.35
C GLY A 123 22.69 -1.36 -10.17
N ASN A 124 21.43 -1.75 -10.12
CA ASN A 124 20.94 -2.64 -9.08
C ASN A 124 21.05 -4.10 -9.49
N ARG A 125 21.31 -4.97 -8.52
CA ARG A 125 21.11 -6.40 -8.60
C ARG A 125 19.78 -6.71 -7.91
N LEU A 126 18.89 -7.37 -8.64
CA LEU A 126 17.58 -7.79 -8.16
C LEU A 126 17.53 -9.31 -8.11
N GLN A 127 16.96 -9.84 -7.03
CA GLN A 127 16.64 -11.24 -6.91
C GLN A 127 15.15 -11.36 -6.56
N LEU A 128 14.40 -11.98 -7.44
CA LEU A 128 13.00 -12.33 -7.17
C LEU A 128 12.97 -13.54 -6.24
N ILE A 129 12.13 -13.50 -5.20
CA ILE A 129 11.89 -14.60 -4.27
C ILE A 129 10.38 -14.78 -4.21
N ASP A 130 9.90 -15.91 -4.68
CA ASP A 130 8.48 -16.26 -4.89
C ASP A 130 7.95 -17.35 -3.95
N HIS A 131 8.81 -17.84 -3.06
CA HIS A 131 8.45 -18.78 -2.02
C HIS A 131 8.51 -18.11 -0.64
N PRO A 132 7.39 -17.97 0.09
CA PRO A 132 7.32 -17.25 1.35
C PRO A 132 8.32 -17.74 2.42
N GLU A 133 8.59 -19.04 2.48
CA GLU A 133 9.59 -19.63 3.37
C GLU A 133 11.01 -19.19 3.02
N GLU A 134 11.35 -19.05 1.75
CA GLU A 134 12.65 -18.57 1.29
C GLU A 134 12.80 -17.08 1.55
N ILE A 135 11.72 -16.30 1.44
CA ILE A 135 11.68 -14.88 1.79
C ILE A 135 12.08 -14.71 3.26
N LEU A 136 11.41 -15.42 4.18
CA LEU A 136 11.68 -15.35 5.62
C LEU A 136 13.09 -15.86 5.95
N ALA A 137 13.55 -16.95 5.31
CA ALA A 137 14.90 -17.47 5.50
C ALA A 137 15.98 -16.51 5.01
N SER A 138 15.77 -15.84 3.88
CA SER A 138 16.69 -14.84 3.35
C SER A 138 16.80 -13.60 4.26
N ILE A 139 15.67 -13.10 4.76
CA ILE A 139 15.63 -11.99 5.71
C ILE A 139 16.33 -12.38 7.03
N LEU A 140 16.04 -13.57 7.57
CA LEU A 140 16.67 -14.10 8.78
C LEU A 140 18.20 -14.12 8.64
N LYS A 141 18.71 -14.73 7.57
CA LYS A 141 20.14 -14.82 7.27
C LYS A 141 20.81 -13.45 7.24
N ASP A 142 20.18 -12.46 6.60
CA ASP A 142 20.78 -11.13 6.49
C ASP A 142 20.71 -10.37 7.83
N ILE A 143 19.69 -10.58 8.68
CA ILE A 143 19.63 -10.04 10.05
C ILE A 143 20.73 -10.65 10.92
N GLU A 144 20.96 -11.96 10.85
CA GLU A 144 22.02 -12.64 11.59
C GLU A 144 23.42 -12.10 11.23
N ALA A 145 23.62 -11.76 9.94
CA ALA A 145 24.86 -11.20 9.42
C ALA A 145 25.01 -9.67 9.63
N SER A 146 23.97 -8.99 10.11
CA SER A 146 23.93 -7.53 10.23
C SER A 146 24.98 -6.98 11.20
N GLN A 147 25.54 -5.79 10.89
CA GLN A 147 26.61 -5.14 11.63
C GLN A 147 26.28 -3.72 12.10
N SER A 148 25.37 -3.00 11.43
CA SER A 148 25.05 -1.61 11.75
C SER A 148 23.57 -1.36 12.02
N THR A 149 22.71 -1.73 11.09
CA THR A 149 21.27 -1.40 11.19
C THR A 149 20.37 -2.51 10.63
N CYS A 150 19.22 -2.70 11.29
CA CYS A 150 18.10 -3.49 10.78
C CYS A 150 16.83 -2.65 10.86
N HIS A 151 16.25 -2.29 9.72
CA HIS A 151 15.02 -1.51 9.60
C HIS A 151 13.94 -2.37 8.96
N LEU A 152 12.83 -2.58 9.68
CA LEU A 152 11.72 -3.41 9.22
C LEU A 152 10.40 -2.63 9.31
N GLN A 153 9.62 -2.63 8.22
CA GLN A 153 8.31 -1.98 8.16
C GLN A 153 7.31 -2.94 7.54
N PHE A 154 6.22 -3.22 8.28
CA PHE A 154 5.18 -4.14 7.84
C PHE A 154 3.78 -3.67 8.22
N TYR A 155 2.80 -4.08 7.41
CA TYR A 155 1.39 -3.92 7.74
C TYR A 155 0.96 -4.94 8.80
N ILE A 156 1.26 -6.22 8.58
CA ILE A 156 0.99 -7.30 9.53
C ILE A 156 2.31 -7.90 10.00
N TRP A 157 2.41 -8.04 11.32
CA TRP A 157 3.35 -8.90 12.00
C TRP A 157 2.56 -9.84 12.92
N GLU A 158 2.70 -11.13 12.74
CA GLU A 158 2.04 -12.14 13.58
C GLU A 158 3.08 -13.16 14.07
N GLU A 159 2.92 -13.62 15.31
CA GLU A 159 3.79 -14.61 15.95
C GLU A 159 3.57 -15.98 15.35
N GLY A 160 4.61 -16.81 15.42
CA GLY A 160 4.57 -18.23 15.06
C GLY A 160 5.51 -18.61 13.93
N GLY A 161 5.95 -19.86 13.97
CA GLY A 161 6.77 -20.47 12.95
C GLY A 161 8.13 -19.79 12.73
N ARG A 162 8.46 -19.47 11.48
CA ARG A 162 9.73 -18.85 11.08
C ARG A 162 9.86 -17.39 11.56
N VAL A 163 8.74 -16.70 11.83
CA VAL A 163 8.75 -15.31 12.28
C VAL A 163 9.31 -15.17 13.68
N ASP A 164 9.13 -16.17 14.55
CA ASP A 164 9.70 -16.17 15.89
C ASP A 164 11.22 -16.19 15.85
N LYS A 165 11.82 -16.91 14.87
CA LYS A 165 13.28 -16.91 14.67
C LYS A 165 13.79 -15.54 14.22
N ILE A 166 13.02 -14.81 13.42
CA ILE A 166 13.35 -13.42 13.03
C ILE A 166 13.33 -12.51 14.26
N ALA A 167 12.34 -12.67 15.15
CA ALA A 167 12.26 -11.93 16.41
C ALA A 167 13.49 -12.19 17.29
N GLU A 168 13.89 -13.44 17.45
CA GLU A 168 15.10 -13.84 18.19
C GLU A 168 16.38 -13.27 17.56
N ALA A 169 16.51 -13.34 16.24
CA ALA A 169 17.67 -12.80 15.51
C ALA A 169 17.81 -11.28 15.67
N LEU A 170 16.69 -10.55 15.71
CA LEU A 170 16.69 -9.09 15.97
C LEU A 170 17.16 -8.76 17.39
N ILE A 171 16.77 -9.55 18.42
CA ILE A 171 17.24 -9.40 19.78
C ILE A 171 18.77 -9.65 19.82
N GLN A 172 19.23 -10.72 19.16
CA GLN A 172 20.64 -11.03 19.07
C GLN A 172 21.43 -9.95 18.31
N ALA A 173 20.87 -9.41 17.22
CA ALA A 173 21.48 -8.30 16.50
C ALA A 173 21.62 -7.05 17.41
N ALA A 174 20.56 -6.70 18.13
CA ALA A 174 20.59 -5.59 19.09
C ALA A 174 21.63 -5.81 20.20
N SER A 175 21.79 -7.04 20.73
CA SER A 175 22.81 -7.36 21.73
C SER A 175 24.25 -7.22 21.18
N ARG A 176 24.44 -7.35 19.86
CA ARG A 176 25.72 -7.06 19.18
C ARG A 176 25.96 -5.57 18.94
N GLY A 177 24.99 -4.70 19.30
CA GLY A 177 25.08 -3.26 19.07
C GLY A 177 24.44 -2.77 17.75
N VAL A 178 23.78 -3.65 16.99
CA VAL A 178 23.04 -3.30 15.77
C VAL A 178 21.82 -2.48 16.13
N ILE A 179 21.58 -1.37 15.43
CA ILE A 179 20.43 -0.52 15.67
C ILE A 179 19.21 -1.11 14.95
N CYS A 180 18.35 -1.80 15.69
CA CYS A 180 17.15 -2.43 15.17
C CYS A 180 15.92 -1.54 15.36
N ARG A 181 15.18 -1.26 14.28
CA ARG A 181 13.93 -0.48 14.27
C ARG A 181 12.83 -1.24 13.54
N ILE A 182 11.68 -1.35 14.17
CA ILE A 182 10.48 -1.99 13.60
C ILE A 182 9.35 -0.98 13.59
N LEU A 183 8.77 -0.71 12.42
CA LEU A 183 7.61 0.16 12.23
C LEU A 183 6.42 -0.68 11.78
N LEU A 184 5.36 -0.74 12.59
CA LEU A 184 4.20 -1.59 12.35
C LEU A 184 2.91 -0.80 12.26
N ASP A 185 2.04 -1.17 11.34
CA ASP A 185 0.70 -0.61 11.31
C ASP A 185 -0.09 -0.96 12.57
N SER A 186 -0.69 0.03 13.22
CA SER A 186 -1.35 -0.11 14.52
C SER A 186 -2.57 -1.02 14.52
N ILE A 187 -3.23 -1.20 13.37
CA ILE A 187 -4.40 -2.10 13.22
C ILE A 187 -3.97 -3.44 12.68
N GLY A 188 -3.17 -3.46 11.60
CA GLY A 188 -2.72 -4.71 10.97
C GLY A 188 -1.89 -5.59 11.91
N SER A 189 -1.07 -4.97 12.77
CA SER A 189 -0.23 -5.68 13.75
C SER A 189 -0.73 -5.58 15.20
N LYS A 190 -2.02 -5.27 15.40
CA LYS A 190 -2.57 -5.00 16.74
C LYS A 190 -2.38 -6.15 17.73
N SER A 191 -2.51 -7.40 17.29
CA SER A 191 -2.31 -8.60 18.10
C SER A 191 -0.88 -8.67 18.59
N PHE A 192 0.06 -8.62 17.65
CA PHE A 192 1.49 -8.67 17.93
C PHE A 192 1.96 -7.53 18.85
N LEU A 193 1.55 -6.29 18.59
CA LEU A 193 1.95 -5.12 19.40
C LEU A 193 1.61 -5.25 20.89
N LYS A 194 0.64 -6.10 21.23
CA LYS A 194 0.20 -6.40 22.61
C LYS A 194 0.79 -7.70 23.15
N SER A 195 1.56 -8.42 22.37
CA SER A 195 2.06 -9.74 22.71
C SER A 195 3.25 -9.70 23.65
N LYS A 196 3.55 -10.86 24.26
CA LYS A 196 4.75 -11.06 25.08
C LYS A 196 6.03 -11.00 24.25
N THR A 197 5.96 -11.46 23.00
CA THR A 197 7.10 -11.42 22.06
C THR A 197 7.46 -9.99 21.71
N ALA A 198 6.49 -9.10 21.43
CA ALA A 198 6.78 -7.70 21.21
C ALA A 198 7.43 -7.02 22.44
N ALA A 199 6.96 -7.37 23.64
CA ALA A 199 7.57 -6.90 24.90
C ALA A 199 9.02 -7.42 25.06
N ALA A 200 9.27 -8.69 24.74
CA ALA A 200 10.60 -9.28 24.80
C ALA A 200 11.55 -8.62 23.80
N ILE A 201 11.12 -8.38 22.55
CA ILE A 201 11.89 -7.68 21.52
C ILE A 201 12.26 -6.26 21.99
N LYS A 202 11.30 -5.50 22.56
CA LYS A 202 11.57 -4.18 23.11
C LYS A 202 12.58 -4.23 24.27
N SER A 203 12.42 -5.18 25.18
CA SER A 203 13.35 -5.40 26.31
C SER A 203 14.75 -5.82 25.83
N GLY A 204 14.85 -6.49 24.68
CA GLY A 204 16.10 -6.85 24.01
C GLY A 204 16.80 -5.69 23.29
N GLY A 205 16.29 -4.45 23.40
CA GLY A 205 16.93 -3.26 22.84
C GLY A 205 16.45 -2.87 21.43
N VAL A 206 15.49 -3.59 20.85
CA VAL A 206 14.91 -3.27 19.55
C VAL A 206 13.82 -2.20 19.72
N LYS A 207 13.84 -1.17 18.88
CA LYS A 207 12.82 -0.11 18.91
C LYS A 207 11.62 -0.51 18.05
N ILE A 208 10.43 -0.55 18.63
CA ILE A 208 9.17 -0.83 17.93
C ILE A 208 8.27 0.39 18.06
N GLU A 209 7.84 0.94 16.92
CA GLU A 209 6.90 2.07 16.86
C GLU A 209 5.65 1.69 16.07
N GLU A 210 4.52 2.32 16.45
CA GLU A 210 3.24 2.13 15.79
C GLU A 210 3.04 3.19 14.70
N SER A 211 2.83 2.75 13.46
CA SER A 211 2.43 3.63 12.38
C SER A 211 0.92 3.83 12.37
N LEU A 212 0.50 5.09 12.20
CA LEU A 212 -0.91 5.49 12.12
C LEU A 212 -1.74 4.97 13.31
N PRO A 213 -1.34 5.30 14.54
CA PRO A 213 -2.01 4.78 15.72
C PRO A 213 -3.50 5.12 15.71
N ALA A 214 -4.34 4.08 15.92
CA ALA A 214 -5.79 4.18 15.96
C ALA A 214 -6.29 4.25 17.41
N GLY A 215 -7.34 5.07 17.64
CA GLY A 215 -7.98 5.17 18.96
C GLY A 215 -9.29 5.94 18.88
N ILE A 216 -10.20 5.70 19.84
CA ILE A 216 -11.57 6.29 19.82
C ILE A 216 -11.53 7.81 19.79
N ILE A 217 -10.64 8.45 20.55
CA ILE A 217 -10.50 9.91 20.56
C ILE A 217 -9.92 10.42 19.21
N ARG A 218 -9.03 9.65 18.61
CA ARG A 218 -8.42 10.00 17.30
C ARG A 218 -9.39 9.89 16.13
N LEU A 219 -10.46 9.09 16.25
CA LEU A 219 -11.56 9.02 15.28
C LEU A 219 -12.13 10.39 14.91
N LEU A 220 -12.16 11.34 15.85
CA LEU A 220 -12.67 12.69 15.63
C LEU A 220 -11.70 13.58 14.81
N PHE A 221 -10.40 13.26 14.83
CA PHE A 221 -9.34 14.12 14.27
C PHE A 221 -8.60 13.50 13.09
N SER A 222 -8.64 12.18 12.93
CA SER A 222 -7.99 11.48 11.83
C SER A 222 -8.83 10.31 11.33
N ARG A 223 -8.74 10.04 10.05
CA ARG A 223 -9.40 8.90 9.41
C ARG A 223 -8.66 7.60 9.79
N ILE A 224 -9.38 6.64 10.37
CA ILE A 224 -8.79 5.42 10.94
C ILE A 224 -8.51 4.32 9.92
N ASP A 225 -9.12 4.39 8.75
CA ASP A 225 -8.95 3.41 7.67
C ASP A 225 -7.77 3.73 6.73
N ILE A 226 -7.05 4.83 6.97
CA ILE A 226 -5.74 5.07 6.38
C ILE A 226 -4.73 4.13 7.03
N ARG A 227 -4.03 3.29 6.23
CA ARG A 227 -3.11 2.26 6.73
C ARG A 227 -1.74 2.36 6.10
N ASN A 228 -0.72 1.92 6.84
CA ASN A 228 0.62 1.75 6.32
C ASN A 228 0.77 0.31 5.80
N HIS A 229 0.64 0.16 4.48
CA HIS A 229 0.66 -1.15 3.82
C HIS A 229 2.02 -1.49 3.19
N ARG A 230 3.05 -0.68 3.41
CA ARG A 230 4.42 -0.92 2.94
C ARG A 230 5.02 -2.14 3.62
N LYS A 231 5.83 -2.89 2.88
CA LYS A 231 6.67 -3.98 3.38
C LYS A 231 8.07 -3.67 2.93
N ILE A 232 8.90 -3.21 3.86
CA ILE A 232 10.28 -2.79 3.59
C ILE A 232 11.18 -3.37 4.67
N VAL A 233 12.26 -4.02 4.26
CA VAL A 233 13.37 -4.39 5.12
C VAL A 233 14.63 -3.77 4.55
N VAL A 234 15.43 -3.12 5.39
CA VAL A 234 16.74 -2.59 4.99
C VAL A 234 17.77 -2.99 6.03
N ILE A 235 18.83 -3.66 5.60
CA ILE A 235 19.87 -4.18 6.46
C ILE A 235 21.20 -3.53 6.08
N ASP A 236 21.88 -2.93 7.08
CA ASP A 236 23.16 -2.23 6.97
C ASP A 236 23.18 -1.17 5.86
N GLY A 237 22.01 -0.63 5.48
CA GLY A 237 21.87 0.23 4.31
C GLY A 237 22.43 -0.39 3.02
N LYS A 238 22.68 -1.70 2.96
CA LYS A 238 23.35 -2.44 1.86
C LYS A 238 22.38 -3.28 1.06
N THR A 239 21.51 -3.98 1.75
CA THR A 239 20.52 -4.89 1.16
C THR A 239 19.14 -4.46 1.61
N ALA A 240 18.18 -4.50 0.69
CA ALA A 240 16.81 -4.22 1.00
C ALA A 240 15.86 -5.28 0.43
N TYR A 241 14.69 -5.41 1.04
CA TYR A 241 13.60 -6.25 0.56
C TYR A 241 12.33 -5.41 0.49
N THR A 242 11.55 -5.61 -0.56
CA THR A 242 10.20 -5.07 -0.67
C THR A 242 9.35 -5.91 -1.61
N GLY A 243 8.03 -5.89 -1.40
CA GLY A 243 7.10 -6.73 -2.16
C GLY A 243 5.75 -6.85 -1.48
N SER A 244 5.15 -8.04 -1.58
CA SER A 244 3.80 -8.29 -1.07
C SER A 244 3.75 -8.99 0.29
N GLN A 245 4.80 -9.73 0.68
CA GLN A 245 4.88 -10.54 1.90
C GLN A 245 4.82 -9.69 3.17
N ASN A 246 3.89 -10.02 4.05
CA ASN A 246 3.87 -9.52 5.43
C ASN A 246 4.85 -10.33 6.32
N MET A 247 5.10 -9.87 7.53
CA MET A 247 5.90 -10.62 8.51
C MET A 247 5.00 -11.68 9.19
N VAL A 248 4.65 -12.69 8.41
CA VAL A 248 3.81 -13.82 8.82
C VAL A 248 4.36 -15.12 8.22
N ASP A 249 4.25 -16.21 8.93
CA ASP A 249 4.55 -17.54 8.39
C ASP A 249 3.29 -18.07 7.68
N PRO A 250 3.32 -18.34 6.36
CA PRO A 250 2.14 -18.78 5.61
C PRO A 250 1.57 -20.13 6.05
N ASP A 251 2.37 -20.96 6.71
CA ASP A 251 1.93 -22.25 7.23
C ASP A 251 1.13 -22.13 8.53
N VAL A 252 1.25 -20.98 9.21
CA VAL A 252 0.62 -20.71 10.51
C VAL A 252 -0.46 -19.65 10.41
N PHE A 253 -0.18 -18.58 9.65
CA PHE A 253 -1.05 -17.42 9.58
C PHE A 253 -2.39 -17.74 8.91
N LYS A 254 -3.48 -17.58 9.65
CA LYS A 254 -4.85 -17.86 9.16
C LYS A 254 -5.02 -19.24 8.51
N ALA A 255 -4.29 -20.25 8.96
CA ALA A 255 -4.35 -21.61 8.41
C ALA A 255 -5.79 -22.17 8.39
N ASP A 256 -6.62 -21.79 9.39
CA ASP A 256 -8.02 -22.22 9.53
C ASP A 256 -9.02 -21.40 8.69
N ALA A 257 -8.56 -20.38 7.94
CA ALA A 257 -9.48 -19.53 7.15
C ALA A 257 -10.06 -20.22 5.91
N GLY A 258 -9.60 -21.42 5.58
CA GLY A 258 -10.10 -22.22 4.44
C GLY A 258 -9.73 -21.68 3.05
N VAL A 259 -8.78 -20.73 2.99
CA VAL A 259 -8.29 -20.11 1.74
C VAL A 259 -6.96 -20.70 1.26
N GLY A 260 -6.34 -21.58 2.06
CA GLY A 260 -5.01 -22.13 1.82
C GLY A 260 -3.89 -21.18 2.22
N SER A 261 -2.63 -21.58 1.96
CA SER A 261 -1.45 -20.78 2.27
C SER A 261 -1.41 -19.50 1.45
N TRP A 262 -0.83 -18.46 2.02
CA TRP A 262 -0.64 -17.17 1.35
C TRP A 262 0.57 -17.26 0.42
N ILE A 263 0.36 -16.91 -0.86
CA ILE A 263 1.38 -16.91 -1.90
C ILE A 263 1.81 -15.48 -2.17
N ASP A 264 3.01 -15.16 -1.77
CA ASP A 264 3.58 -13.82 -1.84
C ASP A 264 4.91 -13.82 -2.62
N VAL A 265 5.31 -12.64 -3.07
CA VAL A 265 6.61 -12.41 -3.71
C VAL A 265 7.33 -11.23 -3.08
N MET A 266 8.66 -11.31 -3.00
CA MET A 266 9.52 -10.19 -2.64
C MET A 266 10.70 -10.06 -3.59
N VAL A 267 11.24 -8.86 -3.68
CA VAL A 267 12.49 -8.57 -4.37
C VAL A 267 13.54 -8.23 -3.33
N LYS A 268 14.64 -8.97 -3.33
CA LYS A 268 15.88 -8.59 -2.67
C LYS A 268 16.64 -7.66 -3.59
N VAL A 269 17.03 -6.51 -3.09
CA VAL A 269 17.67 -5.42 -3.83
C VAL A 269 19.03 -5.11 -3.23
N ASP A 270 20.07 -5.15 -4.06
CA ASP A 270 21.39 -4.60 -3.73
C ASP A 270 21.73 -3.51 -4.74
N GLY A 271 22.34 -2.42 -4.30
CA GLY A 271 22.75 -1.32 -5.17
C GLY A 271 22.08 0.02 -4.84
N PRO A 272 22.08 0.97 -5.79
CA PRO A 272 21.65 2.35 -5.54
C PRO A 272 20.23 2.52 -5.03
N ALA A 273 19.29 1.63 -5.40
CA ALA A 273 17.90 1.70 -4.96
C ALA A 273 17.70 1.42 -3.46
N VAL A 274 18.68 0.79 -2.78
CA VAL A 274 18.63 0.55 -1.33
C VAL A 274 18.59 1.87 -0.56
N GLU A 275 19.34 2.90 -0.99
CA GLU A 275 19.29 4.24 -0.40
C GLU A 275 17.85 4.80 -0.40
N ILE A 276 17.08 4.52 -1.46
CA ILE A 276 15.70 5.03 -1.59
C ILE A 276 14.77 4.31 -0.62
N LEU A 277 14.85 2.98 -0.52
CA LEU A 277 14.03 2.20 0.43
C LEU A 277 14.36 2.59 1.87
N GLY A 278 15.65 2.76 2.20
CA GLY A 278 16.08 3.28 3.49
C GLY A 278 15.54 4.67 3.78
N GLY A 279 15.58 5.56 2.79
CA GLY A 279 15.03 6.92 2.89
C GLY A 279 13.52 6.95 3.14
N ILE A 280 12.77 6.07 2.47
CA ILE A 280 11.31 5.92 2.69
C ILE A 280 11.05 5.43 4.11
N PHE A 281 11.76 4.37 4.56
CA PHE A 281 11.62 3.83 5.91
C PHE A 281 11.89 4.92 6.98
N ILE A 282 13.00 5.61 6.87
CA ILE A 282 13.40 6.63 7.86
C ILE A 282 12.45 7.82 7.84
N ASN A 283 11.96 8.25 6.67
CA ASN A 283 10.94 9.28 6.61
C ASN A 283 9.65 8.83 7.35
N ASP A 284 9.18 7.60 7.11
CA ASP A 284 8.00 7.06 7.79
C ASP A 284 8.24 6.93 9.31
N TRP A 285 9.42 6.49 9.72
CA TRP A 285 9.83 6.41 11.12
C TRP A 285 9.74 7.77 11.82
N PHE A 286 10.27 8.83 11.21
CA PHE A 286 10.22 10.17 11.79
C PHE A 286 8.84 10.80 11.79
N LEU A 287 7.92 10.36 10.93
CA LEU A 287 6.54 10.79 11.00
C LEU A 287 5.79 10.26 12.23
N GLU A 288 6.26 9.18 12.84
CA GLU A 288 5.65 8.57 14.02
C GLU A 288 6.39 8.88 15.33
N THR A 289 7.70 9.18 15.27
CA THR A 289 8.52 9.47 16.45
C THR A 289 8.67 10.99 16.67
N ASP A 290 8.94 11.41 17.92
CA ASP A 290 9.17 12.82 18.20
C ASP A 290 10.52 13.30 17.65
N ILE A 291 10.47 14.38 16.87
CA ILE A 291 11.61 14.94 16.11
C ILE A 291 12.48 15.86 16.98
N ASP A 292 12.19 16.03 18.27
CA ASP A 292 12.92 16.94 19.14
C ASP A 292 14.45 16.74 19.16
N GLN A 293 14.93 15.62 18.64
CA GLN A 293 16.36 15.31 18.48
C GLN A 293 17.02 16.01 17.27
N PHE A 294 16.26 16.67 16.38
CA PHE A 294 16.75 17.27 15.14
C PHE A 294 16.65 18.79 15.08
N GLN A 295 16.69 19.46 16.20
CA GLN A 295 16.80 20.92 16.26
C GLN A 295 18.25 21.38 16.06
N SER A 296 18.90 20.93 14.99
CA SER A 296 20.24 21.39 14.70
C SER A 296 20.25 22.67 13.86
N ILE A 297 21.40 23.32 13.91
CA ILE A 297 21.65 24.71 13.49
C ILE A 297 21.64 24.87 11.96
N SER A 298 21.78 23.77 11.19
CA SER A 298 21.77 23.82 9.73
C SER A 298 21.10 22.61 9.06
N LEU A 299 20.43 22.86 7.92
CA LEU A 299 19.80 21.82 7.10
C LEU A 299 20.78 20.71 6.65
N LEU A 300 22.03 21.08 6.37
CA LEU A 300 23.05 20.12 5.92
C LEU A 300 23.53 19.20 7.05
N GLU A 301 23.67 19.71 8.26
CA GLU A 301 24.01 18.92 9.45
C GLU A 301 22.89 17.95 9.80
N ASP A 302 21.63 18.40 9.72
CA ASP A 302 20.46 17.57 9.93
C ASP A 302 20.41 16.39 8.92
N ILE A 303 20.72 16.65 7.65
CA ILE A 303 20.73 15.63 6.61
C ILE A 303 21.83 14.61 6.85
N GLN A 304 23.05 15.06 7.24
CA GLN A 304 24.14 14.17 7.57
C GLN A 304 23.83 13.31 8.80
N GLN A 305 23.16 13.89 9.80
CA GLN A 305 22.72 13.18 10.98
C GLN A 305 21.66 12.13 10.65
N ILE A 306 20.64 12.48 9.83
CA ILE A 306 19.62 11.55 9.38
C ILE A 306 20.26 10.40 8.59
N ARG A 307 21.22 10.68 7.72
CA ARG A 307 21.97 9.67 6.98
C ARG A 307 22.70 8.72 7.91
N ARG A 308 23.40 9.24 8.93
CA ARG A 308 24.10 8.41 9.93
C ARG A 308 23.14 7.56 10.76
N ILE A 309 22.06 8.16 11.26
CA ILE A 309 21.07 7.46 12.09
C ILE A 309 20.32 6.40 11.28
N GLY A 310 20.00 6.69 10.02
CA GLY A 310 19.23 5.83 9.13
C GLY A 310 20.10 4.86 8.33
N ASP A 311 21.41 4.98 8.39
CA ASP A 311 22.36 4.24 7.54
C ASP A 311 22.04 4.40 6.03
N ILE A 312 21.68 5.64 5.66
CA ILE A 312 21.26 5.99 4.29
C ILE A 312 22.46 6.56 3.55
N HIS A 313 23.08 5.76 2.69
CA HIS A 313 24.27 6.16 1.96
C HIS A 313 24.14 5.85 0.47
N PRO A 314 24.78 6.66 -0.40
CA PRO A 314 24.97 6.30 -1.80
C PRO A 314 25.63 4.92 -1.92
N ARG A 315 25.03 4.05 -2.73
CA ARG A 315 25.53 2.70 -2.96
C ARG A 315 26.16 2.58 -4.34
N PRO A 316 27.27 1.85 -4.47
CA PRO A 316 27.84 1.52 -5.76
C PRO A 316 26.89 0.60 -6.55
N ALA A 317 27.08 0.58 -7.85
CA ALA A 317 26.41 -0.39 -8.70
C ALA A 317 26.85 -1.81 -8.35
N THR A 318 25.89 -2.72 -8.23
CA THR A 318 26.12 -4.16 -7.94
C THR A 318 25.58 -5.05 -9.04
N GLY A 319 24.80 -4.48 -10.00
CA GLY A 319 24.17 -5.15 -11.11
C GLY A 319 23.89 -4.20 -12.26
N ARG A 320 22.90 -4.54 -13.10
CA ARG A 320 22.55 -3.79 -14.31
C ARG A 320 21.12 -3.28 -14.34
N SER A 321 20.27 -3.74 -13.43
CA SER A 321 18.85 -3.41 -13.44
C SER A 321 18.60 -1.95 -13.13
N THR A 322 17.68 -1.33 -13.88
CA THR A 322 17.15 0.02 -13.63
C THR A 322 15.84 -0.09 -12.91
N VAL A 323 15.75 0.54 -11.73
CA VAL A 323 14.58 0.48 -10.83
C VAL A 323 14.17 1.88 -10.42
N GLN A 324 12.88 2.13 -10.40
CA GLN A 324 12.29 3.32 -9.79
C GLN A 324 11.34 2.91 -8.68
N ILE A 325 11.56 3.45 -7.48
CA ILE A 325 10.69 3.18 -6.34
C ILE A 325 9.67 4.30 -6.25
N VAL A 326 8.40 3.91 -6.22
CA VAL A 326 7.26 4.83 -6.14
C VAL A 326 6.55 4.61 -4.79
N PRO A 327 6.86 5.43 -3.78
CA PRO A 327 6.02 5.51 -2.60
C PRO A 327 4.73 6.26 -2.93
N SER A 328 3.59 5.70 -2.55
CA SER A 328 2.30 6.36 -2.69
C SER A 328 1.58 6.45 -1.34
N GLY A 329 0.55 7.28 -1.27
CA GLY A 329 -0.29 7.41 -0.09
C GLY A 329 -0.85 8.80 0.11
N PRO A 330 -1.85 8.95 0.99
CA PRO A 330 -2.52 10.23 1.24
C PRO A 330 -1.53 11.29 1.76
N GLY A 331 -1.55 12.47 1.15
CA GLY A 331 -0.74 13.63 1.56
C GLY A 331 0.64 13.75 0.90
N LEU A 332 1.20 12.69 0.31
CA LEU A 332 2.48 12.75 -0.42
C LEU A 332 2.28 12.92 -1.93
N ALA A 333 1.57 12.00 -2.52
CA ALA A 333 1.19 12.01 -3.93
C ALA A 333 -0.03 11.08 -4.07
N PRO A 334 -1.22 11.52 -3.67
CA PRO A 334 -2.39 10.65 -3.51
C PRO A 334 -2.84 9.97 -4.81
N GLU A 335 -2.52 10.56 -5.96
CA GLU A 335 -2.90 10.01 -7.28
C GLU A 335 -1.75 9.30 -8.00
N ALA A 336 -0.56 9.22 -7.39
CA ALA A 336 0.64 8.80 -8.11
C ALA A 336 0.51 7.38 -8.65
N ILE A 337 0.22 6.41 -7.78
CA ILE A 337 0.17 5.01 -8.21
C ILE A 337 -0.99 4.73 -9.16
N HIS A 338 -2.15 5.35 -8.93
CA HIS A 338 -3.30 5.22 -9.81
C HIS A 338 -3.00 5.75 -11.22
N SER A 339 -2.45 6.97 -11.33
CA SER A 339 -2.07 7.58 -12.61
C SER A 339 -0.99 6.76 -13.34
N LEU A 340 -0.03 6.20 -12.60
CA LEU A 340 1.02 5.36 -13.17
C LEU A 340 0.51 4.01 -13.65
N LEU A 341 -0.46 3.39 -12.94
CA LEU A 341 -1.12 2.16 -13.39
C LEU A 341 -1.89 2.41 -14.69
N LEU A 342 -2.62 3.52 -14.81
CA LEU A 342 -3.28 3.91 -16.05
C LEU A 342 -2.28 4.01 -17.20
N THR A 343 -1.17 4.73 -17.01
CA THR A 343 -0.13 4.87 -18.01
C THR A 343 0.49 3.51 -18.37
N THR A 344 0.72 2.64 -17.38
CA THR A 344 1.23 1.28 -17.58
C THR A 344 0.30 0.45 -18.47
N ILE A 345 -1.02 0.49 -18.22
CA ILE A 345 -2.02 -0.23 -19.03
C ILE A 345 -2.07 0.34 -20.46
N TYR A 346 -1.99 1.67 -20.61
CA TYR A 346 -1.97 2.29 -21.93
C TYR A 346 -0.64 2.06 -22.69
N ALA A 347 0.45 1.83 -21.98
CA ALA A 347 1.75 1.48 -22.56
C ALA A 347 1.78 0.07 -23.17
N ALA A 348 0.94 -0.85 -22.68
CA ALA A 348 0.88 -2.23 -23.18
C ALA A 348 0.45 -2.27 -24.66
N ARG A 349 1.22 -3.04 -25.47
CA ARG A 349 1.01 -3.20 -26.92
C ARG A 349 0.62 -4.63 -27.30
N HIS A 350 1.14 -5.63 -26.58
CA HIS A 350 1.00 -7.05 -26.91
C HIS A 350 0.43 -7.88 -25.79
N GLU A 351 1.02 -7.81 -24.59
CA GLU A 351 0.65 -8.64 -23.46
C GLU A 351 0.67 -7.84 -22.15
N LEU A 352 -0.34 -8.01 -21.34
CA LEU A 352 -0.44 -7.44 -19.99
C LEU A 352 -0.90 -8.54 -19.02
N ILE A 353 -0.02 -8.93 -18.07
CA ILE A 353 -0.38 -9.91 -17.06
C ILE A 353 -0.34 -9.22 -15.69
N MET A 354 -1.43 -9.32 -14.95
CA MET A 354 -1.59 -8.70 -13.62
C MET A 354 -1.98 -9.75 -12.58
N THR A 355 -1.36 -9.71 -11.40
CA THR A 355 -1.78 -10.51 -10.24
C THR A 355 -2.21 -9.60 -9.11
N THR A 356 -3.28 -9.94 -8.42
CA THR A 356 -3.76 -9.21 -7.24
C THR A 356 -4.69 -10.09 -6.40
N PRO A 357 -4.60 -10.03 -5.05
CA PRO A 357 -5.58 -10.71 -4.20
C PRO A 357 -6.97 -10.05 -4.26
N TYR A 358 -6.99 -8.73 -4.49
CA TYR A 358 -8.20 -7.91 -4.45
C TYR A 358 -8.30 -7.10 -5.74
N PHE A 359 -9.33 -7.41 -6.53
CA PHE A 359 -9.58 -6.75 -7.82
C PHE A 359 -10.87 -5.94 -7.76
N ILE A 360 -10.76 -4.70 -7.27
CA ILE A 360 -11.89 -3.76 -7.15
C ILE A 360 -11.46 -2.41 -7.74
N PRO A 361 -11.15 -2.38 -9.06
CA PRO A 361 -10.69 -1.16 -9.72
C PRO A 361 -11.82 -0.14 -9.85
N ASP A 362 -11.42 1.13 -9.93
CA ASP A 362 -12.33 2.23 -10.23
C ASP A 362 -12.64 2.32 -11.75
N GLU A 363 -13.58 3.19 -12.10
CA GLU A 363 -14.03 3.34 -13.49
C GLU A 363 -12.90 3.70 -14.49
N PRO A 364 -11.93 4.60 -14.17
CA PRO A 364 -10.80 4.86 -15.08
C PRO A 364 -9.96 3.62 -15.36
N LEU A 365 -9.67 2.81 -14.34
CA LEU A 365 -8.86 1.60 -14.51
C LEU A 365 -9.61 0.54 -15.33
N LEU A 366 -10.93 0.38 -15.10
CA LEU A 366 -11.81 -0.48 -15.91
C LEU A 366 -11.80 -0.05 -17.37
N ALA A 367 -11.96 1.24 -17.64
CA ALA A 367 -11.93 1.79 -18.99
C ALA A 367 -10.58 1.55 -19.67
N ALA A 368 -9.48 1.71 -18.94
CA ALA A 368 -8.12 1.45 -19.48
C ALA A 368 -7.92 -0.04 -19.83
N LEU A 369 -8.36 -0.97 -18.97
CA LEU A 369 -8.27 -2.42 -19.22
C LEU A 369 -9.11 -2.84 -20.44
N LYS A 370 -10.36 -2.35 -20.52
CA LYS A 370 -11.23 -2.56 -21.68
C LYS A 370 -10.58 -2.05 -22.98
N ALA A 371 -10.04 -0.82 -22.94
CA ALA A 371 -9.37 -0.22 -24.08
C ALA A 371 -8.09 -1.00 -24.47
N ALA A 372 -7.35 -1.56 -23.53
CA ALA A 372 -6.20 -2.40 -23.82
C ALA A 372 -6.60 -3.67 -24.56
N ALA A 373 -7.59 -4.42 -24.04
CA ALA A 373 -8.10 -5.63 -24.68
C ALA A 373 -8.69 -5.33 -26.07
N GLN A 374 -9.47 -4.27 -26.23
CA GLN A 374 -10.06 -3.83 -27.51
C GLN A 374 -9.00 -3.41 -28.54
N ARG A 375 -7.80 -2.96 -28.10
CA ARG A 375 -6.66 -2.70 -28.98
C ARG A 375 -5.94 -3.97 -29.43
N GLY A 376 -6.34 -5.14 -28.94
CA GLY A 376 -5.72 -6.43 -29.23
C GLY A 376 -4.59 -6.84 -28.28
N VAL A 377 -4.45 -6.15 -27.14
CA VAL A 377 -3.53 -6.58 -26.08
C VAL A 377 -4.10 -7.83 -25.39
N ASP A 378 -3.29 -8.87 -25.22
CA ASP A 378 -3.66 -10.07 -24.46
C ASP A 378 -3.60 -9.75 -22.95
N VAL A 379 -4.75 -9.34 -22.40
CA VAL A 379 -4.87 -8.93 -20.99
C VAL A 379 -5.30 -10.11 -20.14
N LYS A 380 -4.43 -10.52 -19.22
CA LYS A 380 -4.66 -11.61 -18.26
C LYS A 380 -4.63 -11.06 -16.83
N ILE A 381 -5.66 -11.36 -16.05
CA ILE A 381 -5.75 -10.99 -14.65
C ILE A 381 -5.87 -12.27 -13.82
N ILE A 382 -4.90 -12.51 -12.93
CA ILE A 382 -4.85 -13.67 -12.05
C ILE A 382 -5.29 -13.23 -10.65
N VAL A 383 -6.34 -13.85 -10.15
CA VAL A 383 -6.93 -13.58 -8.83
C VAL A 383 -7.12 -14.90 -8.06
N PRO A 384 -7.11 -14.90 -6.74
CA PRO A 384 -7.39 -16.12 -6.00
C PRO A 384 -8.84 -16.58 -6.21
N GLU A 385 -9.07 -17.89 -6.38
CA GLU A 385 -10.41 -18.49 -6.43
C GLU A 385 -11.16 -18.26 -5.12
N LYS A 386 -10.44 -18.46 -3.98
CA LYS A 386 -10.96 -18.22 -2.63
C LYS A 386 -10.33 -16.97 -2.06
N ASN A 387 -11.15 -16.10 -1.46
CA ASN A 387 -10.69 -14.85 -0.86
C ASN A 387 -10.96 -14.88 0.65
N ASP A 388 -10.10 -14.25 1.44
CA ASP A 388 -10.22 -14.13 2.90
C ASP A 388 -11.28 -13.10 3.34
N SER A 389 -11.83 -12.33 2.39
CA SER A 389 -12.93 -11.38 2.59
C SER A 389 -14.10 -11.69 1.67
N ILE A 390 -15.25 -12.01 2.25
CA ILE A 390 -16.50 -12.28 1.49
C ILE A 390 -16.93 -11.04 0.69
N MET A 391 -16.80 -9.85 1.26
CA MET A 391 -17.18 -8.60 0.57
C MET A 391 -16.29 -8.32 -0.62
N VAL A 392 -14.96 -8.49 -0.47
CA VAL A 392 -14.00 -8.34 -1.55
C VAL A 392 -14.26 -9.37 -2.66
N LYS A 393 -14.54 -10.62 -2.30
CA LYS A 393 -14.92 -11.67 -3.25
C LYS A 393 -16.09 -11.22 -4.15
N TYR A 394 -17.18 -10.77 -3.54
CA TYR A 394 -18.36 -10.36 -4.31
C TYR A 394 -18.12 -9.06 -5.10
N ALA A 395 -17.46 -8.08 -4.53
CA ALA A 395 -17.14 -6.83 -5.23
C ALA A 395 -16.23 -7.06 -6.46
N SER A 396 -15.25 -7.95 -6.34
CA SER A 396 -14.37 -8.34 -7.47
C SER A 396 -15.17 -9.00 -8.60
N ARG A 397 -16.02 -9.97 -8.25
CA ARG A 397 -16.84 -10.72 -9.20
C ARG A 397 -17.81 -9.84 -9.99
N ALA A 398 -18.27 -8.73 -9.42
CA ALA A 398 -19.14 -7.77 -10.10
C ALA A 398 -18.49 -7.14 -11.35
N ARG A 399 -17.16 -7.17 -11.44
CA ARG A 399 -16.41 -6.56 -12.55
C ARG A 399 -15.98 -7.55 -13.64
N TYR A 400 -16.09 -8.86 -13.39
CA TYR A 400 -15.57 -9.87 -14.31
C TYR A 400 -16.34 -9.92 -15.63
N GLU A 401 -17.69 -9.88 -15.58
CA GLU A 401 -18.55 -9.96 -16.76
C GLU A 401 -18.22 -8.83 -17.76
N ASP A 402 -18.27 -7.59 -17.30
CA ASP A 402 -18.00 -6.38 -18.09
C ASP A 402 -16.61 -6.36 -18.76
N LEU A 403 -15.60 -6.85 -18.06
CA LEU A 403 -14.22 -6.87 -18.57
C LEU A 403 -14.00 -8.05 -19.51
N SER A 404 -14.58 -9.22 -19.21
CA SER A 404 -14.46 -10.40 -20.08
C SER A 404 -15.17 -10.20 -21.41
N GLU A 405 -16.32 -9.50 -21.44
CA GLU A 405 -16.99 -9.09 -22.68
C GLU A 405 -16.10 -8.19 -23.56
N ALA A 406 -15.22 -7.42 -22.95
CA ALA A 406 -14.26 -6.58 -23.66
C ALA A 406 -12.99 -7.34 -24.13
N GLY A 407 -12.85 -8.63 -23.73
CA GLY A 407 -11.72 -9.48 -24.10
C GLY A 407 -10.64 -9.65 -23.03
N VAL A 408 -10.86 -9.15 -21.78
CA VAL A 408 -9.97 -9.41 -20.65
C VAL A 408 -10.20 -10.82 -20.12
N LYS A 409 -9.11 -11.58 -19.91
CA LYS A 409 -9.16 -12.96 -19.41
C LYS A 409 -8.90 -12.99 -17.92
N PHE A 410 -9.78 -13.62 -17.16
CA PHE A 410 -9.61 -13.86 -15.72
C PHE A 410 -9.18 -15.31 -15.48
N PHE A 411 -8.19 -15.46 -14.60
CA PHE A 411 -7.67 -16.75 -14.16
C PHE A 411 -7.84 -16.88 -12.65
N LEU A 412 -8.57 -17.90 -12.22
CA LEU A 412 -8.89 -18.19 -10.82
C LEU A 412 -7.84 -19.15 -10.25
N PHE A 413 -6.91 -18.62 -9.47
CA PHE A 413 -5.81 -19.39 -8.89
C PHE A 413 -6.29 -20.32 -7.77
N LYS A 414 -5.90 -21.61 -7.83
CA LYS A 414 -6.35 -22.67 -6.93
C LYS A 414 -5.33 -23.10 -5.88
N GLY A 415 -4.08 -22.65 -5.99
CA GLY A 415 -2.95 -23.05 -5.13
C GLY A 415 -2.95 -22.45 -3.72
N GLY A 416 -3.98 -21.69 -3.34
CA GLY A 416 -4.07 -20.98 -2.06
C GLY A 416 -4.56 -19.54 -2.23
N LEU A 417 -4.29 -18.67 -1.27
CA LEU A 417 -4.56 -17.24 -1.39
C LEU A 417 -3.41 -16.55 -2.15
N LEU A 418 -3.58 -16.35 -3.47
CA LEU A 418 -2.62 -15.57 -4.25
C LEU A 418 -2.60 -14.13 -3.75
N HIS A 419 -1.58 -13.79 -2.94
CA HIS A 419 -1.46 -12.48 -2.33
C HIS A 419 -0.39 -11.60 -3.00
N SER A 420 0.30 -12.09 -4.03
CA SER A 420 1.25 -11.33 -4.84
C SER A 420 0.59 -10.19 -5.61
N LYS A 421 1.30 -9.08 -5.82
CA LYS A 421 0.86 -7.91 -6.56
C LYS A 421 1.91 -7.57 -7.60
N THR A 422 1.68 -8.03 -8.82
CA THR A 422 2.64 -7.89 -9.92
C THR A 422 1.96 -7.50 -11.21
N VAL A 423 2.68 -6.77 -12.04
CA VAL A 423 2.26 -6.42 -13.40
C VAL A 423 3.45 -6.62 -14.32
N THR A 424 3.27 -7.33 -15.42
CA THR A 424 4.25 -7.42 -16.49
C THR A 424 3.66 -6.90 -17.79
N VAL A 425 4.47 -6.15 -18.54
CA VAL A 425 4.07 -5.46 -19.78
C VAL A 425 5.02 -5.86 -20.88
N ASP A 426 4.49 -6.46 -21.93
CA ASP A 426 5.16 -6.77 -23.18
C ASP A 426 6.50 -7.52 -23.01
N ARG A 427 6.73 -8.18 -21.87
CA ARG A 427 7.99 -8.83 -21.46
C ARG A 427 9.18 -7.88 -21.34
N ASP A 428 8.94 -6.57 -21.30
CA ASP A 428 9.97 -5.54 -21.32
C ASP A 428 10.20 -4.90 -19.95
N PHE A 429 9.13 -4.62 -19.22
CA PHE A 429 9.21 -4.03 -17.88
C PHE A 429 8.11 -4.58 -16.96
N SER A 430 8.30 -4.39 -15.68
CA SER A 430 7.39 -4.94 -14.67
C SER A 430 7.21 -4.03 -13.48
N LEU A 431 6.10 -4.22 -12.77
CA LEU A 431 5.79 -3.60 -11.50
C LEU A 431 5.61 -4.70 -10.45
N LEU A 432 6.17 -4.48 -9.28
CA LEU A 432 6.00 -5.37 -8.12
C LEU A 432 5.99 -4.53 -6.84
N GLY A 433 5.09 -4.85 -5.91
CA GLY A 433 5.04 -4.08 -4.66
C GLY A 433 3.92 -4.48 -3.73
N SER A 434 3.45 -3.51 -2.95
CA SER A 434 2.42 -3.73 -1.95
C SER A 434 1.00 -3.33 -2.42
N VAL A 435 0.86 -2.70 -3.58
CA VAL A 435 -0.38 -2.12 -4.09
C VAL A 435 -1.32 -3.19 -4.64
N ASN A 436 -2.51 -3.35 -4.06
CA ASN A 436 -3.58 -4.11 -4.67
C ASN A 436 -4.28 -3.29 -5.76
N LEU A 437 -5.05 -3.96 -6.62
CA LEU A 437 -5.91 -3.31 -7.61
C LEU A 437 -7.28 -2.97 -6.98
N ASP A 438 -7.24 -2.19 -5.92
CA ASP A 438 -8.44 -1.74 -5.18
C ASP A 438 -8.36 -0.25 -4.81
N MET A 439 -9.51 0.33 -4.49
CA MET A 439 -9.62 1.76 -4.19
C MET A 439 -8.89 2.15 -2.90
N ARG A 440 -8.74 1.24 -1.93
CA ARG A 440 -8.00 1.53 -0.69
C ARG A 440 -6.52 1.71 -0.97
N SER A 441 -5.94 0.82 -1.77
CA SER A 441 -4.53 0.89 -2.16
C SER A 441 -4.22 2.14 -2.98
N PHE A 442 -5.18 2.61 -3.78
CA PHE A 442 -4.98 3.81 -4.60
C PHE A 442 -5.08 5.11 -3.78
N TRP A 443 -6.00 5.18 -2.80
CA TRP A 443 -6.40 6.46 -2.20
C TRP A 443 -6.16 6.57 -0.69
N LEU A 444 -6.04 5.45 0.01
CA LEU A 444 -6.05 5.42 1.48
C LEU A 444 -4.80 4.82 2.10
N ASN A 445 -4.14 3.88 1.43
CA ASN A 445 -2.98 3.21 1.99
C ASN A 445 -1.68 3.92 1.61
N PHE A 446 -0.70 3.88 2.52
CA PHE A 446 0.69 4.13 2.17
C PHE A 446 1.27 2.85 1.58
N GLU A 447 1.71 2.90 0.33
CA GLU A 447 2.21 1.76 -0.44
C GLU A 447 3.63 2.02 -0.95
N ALA A 448 4.29 0.98 -1.44
CA ALA A 448 5.55 1.07 -2.16
C ALA A 448 5.54 0.11 -3.35
N THR A 449 5.87 0.63 -4.52
CA THR A 449 5.91 -0.14 -5.77
C THR A 449 7.25 0.07 -6.47
N LEU A 450 7.86 -1.01 -6.89
CA LEU A 450 9.01 -1.02 -7.78
C LEU A 450 8.52 -0.98 -9.24
N PHE A 451 9.00 -0.02 -10.01
CA PHE A 451 8.93 -0.01 -11.46
C PHE A 451 10.29 -0.49 -11.96
N ILE A 452 10.33 -1.64 -12.59
CA ILE A 452 11.54 -2.37 -12.94
C ILE A 452 11.69 -2.37 -14.46
N TYR A 453 12.62 -1.58 -14.97
CA TYR A 453 12.92 -1.42 -16.38
C TYR A 453 14.09 -2.36 -16.76
N CYS A 454 13.81 -3.67 -16.69
CA CYS A 454 14.80 -4.73 -16.88
C CYS A 454 14.12 -5.98 -17.45
N ARG A 455 14.46 -6.36 -18.69
CA ARG A 455 13.89 -7.53 -19.36
C ARG A 455 14.23 -8.84 -18.65
N GLU A 456 15.45 -8.98 -18.14
CA GLU A 456 15.88 -10.19 -17.44
C GLU A 456 14.98 -10.45 -16.22
N PHE A 457 14.85 -9.45 -15.35
CA PHE A 457 13.97 -9.56 -14.18
C PHE A 457 12.49 -9.75 -14.57
N THR A 458 12.03 -9.08 -15.62
CA THR A 458 10.65 -9.24 -16.13
C THR A 458 10.41 -10.65 -16.64
N SER A 459 11.43 -11.29 -17.23
CA SER A 459 11.35 -12.70 -17.64
C SER A 459 11.23 -13.64 -16.43
N ASP A 460 12.03 -13.43 -15.39
CA ASP A 460 11.93 -14.22 -14.14
C ASP A 460 10.53 -14.08 -13.52
N LEU A 461 10.00 -12.84 -13.47
CA LEU A 461 8.65 -12.60 -12.95
C LEU A 461 7.55 -13.23 -13.82
N LEU A 462 7.74 -13.26 -15.13
CA LEU A 462 6.82 -13.94 -16.04
C LEU A 462 6.80 -15.44 -15.82
N GLU A 463 7.93 -16.07 -15.54
CA GLU A 463 7.97 -17.50 -15.19
C GLU A 463 7.09 -17.78 -13.96
N VAL A 464 7.20 -16.97 -12.91
CA VAL A 464 6.34 -17.05 -11.72
C VAL A 464 4.86 -16.87 -12.08
N GLN A 465 4.54 -15.87 -12.93
CA GLN A 465 3.15 -15.64 -13.36
C GLN A 465 2.62 -16.79 -14.22
N PHE A 466 3.45 -17.41 -15.07
CA PHE A 466 3.06 -18.59 -15.83
C PHE A 466 2.82 -19.81 -14.93
N ASP A 467 3.57 -19.96 -13.86
CA ASP A 467 3.30 -21.01 -12.87
C ASP A 467 2.00 -20.77 -12.12
N TYR A 468 1.65 -19.50 -11.83
CA TYR A 468 0.31 -19.16 -11.33
C TYR A 468 -0.79 -19.50 -12.36
N LEU A 469 -0.59 -19.19 -13.65
CA LEU A 469 -1.55 -19.51 -14.70
C LEU A 469 -1.77 -21.03 -14.86
N LYS A 470 -0.71 -21.85 -14.74
CA LYS A 470 -0.81 -23.32 -14.77
C LYS A 470 -1.65 -23.88 -13.62
N GLN A 471 -1.66 -23.19 -12.47
CA GLN A 471 -2.44 -23.56 -11.28
C GLN A 471 -3.80 -22.86 -11.23
N SER A 472 -4.18 -22.15 -12.28
CA SER A 472 -5.44 -21.41 -12.39
C SER A 472 -6.38 -22.05 -13.37
N GLU A 473 -7.66 -21.77 -13.20
CA GLU A 473 -8.70 -22.05 -14.18
C GLU A 473 -9.16 -20.74 -14.83
N GLU A 474 -9.21 -20.72 -16.17
CA GLU A 474 -9.75 -19.56 -16.88
C GLU A 474 -11.25 -19.45 -16.59
N LEU A 475 -11.74 -18.28 -16.27
CA LEU A 475 -13.15 -18.04 -16.00
C LEU A 475 -13.99 -18.25 -17.27
N ASP A 476 -14.84 -19.26 -17.27
CA ASP A 476 -15.86 -19.43 -18.33
C ASP A 476 -16.95 -18.37 -18.18
N ILE A 477 -16.84 -17.30 -18.99
CA ILE A 477 -17.78 -16.19 -18.95
C ILE A 477 -19.20 -16.59 -19.30
N THR A 478 -19.38 -17.60 -20.15
CA THR A 478 -20.72 -18.08 -20.57
C THR A 478 -21.46 -18.66 -19.39
N SER A 479 -20.79 -19.53 -18.63
CA SER A 479 -21.32 -20.12 -17.39
C SER A 479 -21.48 -19.06 -16.29
N PHE A 480 -20.50 -18.16 -16.17
CA PHE A 480 -20.52 -17.11 -15.16
C PHE A 480 -21.67 -16.12 -15.38
N ALA A 481 -22.01 -15.76 -16.61
CA ALA A 481 -23.14 -14.86 -16.93
C ALA A 481 -24.50 -15.42 -16.52
N GLN A 482 -24.62 -16.77 -16.43
CA GLN A 482 -25.88 -17.46 -16.06
C GLN A 482 -26.11 -17.52 -14.54
N ARG A 483 -25.23 -16.95 -13.70
CA ARG A 483 -25.40 -16.92 -12.24
C ARG A 483 -26.71 -16.25 -11.83
N GLY A 484 -27.34 -16.78 -10.75
CA GLY A 484 -28.67 -16.37 -10.31
C GLY A 484 -28.73 -14.89 -9.88
N LEU A 485 -29.92 -14.30 -9.92
CA LEU A 485 -30.18 -12.90 -9.54
C LEU A 485 -29.70 -12.56 -8.12
N ILE A 486 -29.79 -13.51 -7.17
CA ILE A 486 -29.34 -13.31 -5.79
C ILE A 486 -27.82 -13.09 -5.75
N GLU A 487 -27.04 -13.85 -6.53
CA GLU A 487 -25.60 -13.69 -6.59
C GLU A 487 -25.22 -12.34 -7.24
N LYS A 488 -25.85 -11.97 -8.37
CA LYS A 488 -25.70 -10.65 -8.99
C LYS A 488 -26.04 -9.51 -8.03
N PHE A 489 -27.10 -9.67 -7.22
CA PHE A 489 -27.48 -8.69 -6.21
C PHE A 489 -26.41 -8.53 -5.11
N LYS A 490 -25.87 -9.65 -4.58
CA LYS A 490 -24.78 -9.61 -3.58
C LYS A 490 -23.52 -8.94 -4.14
N GLU A 491 -23.16 -9.25 -5.38
CA GLU A 491 -22.03 -8.67 -6.08
C GLU A 491 -22.18 -7.15 -6.22
N ASN A 492 -23.32 -6.69 -6.73
CA ASN A 492 -23.61 -5.27 -6.91
C ASN A 492 -23.73 -4.52 -5.57
N LEU A 493 -24.34 -5.15 -4.55
CA LEU A 493 -24.41 -4.57 -3.21
C LEU A 493 -23.01 -4.40 -2.59
N SER A 494 -22.15 -5.42 -2.73
CA SER A 494 -20.77 -5.34 -2.27
C SER A 494 -19.97 -4.27 -3.01
N LEU A 495 -20.26 -4.08 -4.30
CA LEU A 495 -19.64 -3.05 -5.11
C LEU A 495 -20.00 -1.63 -4.64
N LEU A 496 -21.23 -1.38 -4.16
CA LEU A 496 -21.63 -0.07 -3.62
C LEU A 496 -20.78 0.36 -2.40
N VAL A 497 -20.31 -0.59 -1.62
CA VAL A 497 -19.42 -0.31 -0.47
C VAL A 497 -17.94 -0.41 -0.81
N SER A 498 -17.60 -0.67 -2.06
CA SER A 498 -16.21 -0.82 -2.53
C SER A 498 -15.26 0.34 -2.20
N PRO A 499 -15.68 1.60 -2.08
CA PRO A 499 -14.80 2.67 -1.63
C PRO A 499 -14.31 2.51 -0.18
N LEU A 500 -14.90 1.56 0.57
CA LEU A 500 -14.50 1.23 1.95
C LEU A 500 -13.72 -0.09 2.05
N LEU A 501 -13.65 -0.86 0.93
CA LEU A 501 -13.01 -2.18 0.86
C LEU A 501 -11.54 -2.13 0.44
#